data_0d15917157a3dad80f9e64d4154ae187
#
_entry.id   0d15917157a3dad80f9e64d4154ae187
#
_cell.length_a   1.000
_cell.length_b   1.000
_cell.length_c   1.000
_cell.angle_alpha   90.00
_cell.angle_beta   90.00
_cell.angle_gamma   90.00
#
_symmetry.space_group_name_H-M   'P 1'
#
loop_
_entity.id
_entity.type
_entity.pdbx_description
1 polymer ?
#
loop_
_entity_poly.entity_id
_entity_poly.type
_entity_poly.pdbx_seq_one_letter_code
_entity_poly.pdbx_strand_id
1 'polypeptide(L)'
;MLPVNCGSHADYQNFVVTNLRKYYPNPNALARSTWDIIERFWNLNLSFTDTFMADKYSKFGPTPRTPSCMQRSHLLSIDFKVTSLTKWAAQLKMNPLYAILSGFEVGNTPGVCTFYDFLNRLWNSDDDHMSPHIHPLKTKIKKPKTKGTKADSVEKVTVADLLPTLEKTDFKLDE
;
A
#
# COMPACT_ATOMS: atom_id res chain seq x y z
N MET A 1 14.48 13.72 -4.60
CA MET A 1 13.98 15.10 -4.59
C MET A 1 12.51 15.02 -4.90
N LEU A 2 11.65 15.56 -4.04
CA LEU A 2 10.24 15.72 -4.40
C LEU A 2 10.16 16.59 -5.65
N PRO A 3 9.20 16.35 -6.56
CA PRO A 3 9.02 17.24 -7.70
C PRO A 3 8.81 18.66 -7.18
N VAL A 4 9.50 19.63 -7.76
CA VAL A 4 9.45 21.04 -7.36
C VAL A 4 8.02 21.63 -7.47
N ASN A 5 7.18 20.97 -8.25
CA ASN A 5 5.75 21.26 -8.36
C ASN A 5 4.96 20.20 -7.54
N CYS A 6 5.09 20.21 -6.24
CA CYS A 6 4.02 19.72 -5.40
C CYS A 6 2.84 20.64 -5.69
N GLY A 7 1.88 20.15 -6.46
CA GLY A 7 0.75 20.93 -6.92
C GLY A 7 0.02 21.56 -5.74
N SER A 8 -0.39 22.80 -5.89
CA SER A 8 -1.23 23.46 -4.89
C SER A 8 -2.53 22.67 -4.71
N HIS A 9 -3.26 22.92 -3.63
CA HIS A 9 -4.59 22.34 -3.47
C HIS A 9 -5.51 22.65 -4.66
N ALA A 10 -5.39 23.84 -5.24
CA ALA A 10 -6.13 24.24 -6.43
C ALA A 10 -5.78 23.40 -7.66
N ASP A 11 -4.51 23.01 -7.83
CA ASP A 11 -4.08 22.13 -8.92
C ASP A 11 -4.68 20.73 -8.77
N TYR A 12 -4.73 20.22 -7.53
CA TYR A 12 -5.42 18.96 -7.25
C TYR A 12 -6.92 19.05 -7.57
N GLN A 13 -7.59 20.13 -7.16
CA GLN A 13 -9.00 20.34 -7.45
C GLN A 13 -9.27 20.37 -8.96
N ASN A 14 -8.45 21.09 -9.71
CA ASN A 14 -8.53 21.16 -11.17
C ASN A 14 -8.27 19.79 -11.81
N PHE A 15 -7.30 19.04 -11.29
CA PHE A 15 -7.00 17.67 -11.74
C PHE A 15 -8.23 16.76 -11.55
N VAL A 16 -8.86 16.80 -10.38
CA VAL A 16 -10.04 15.97 -10.07
C VAL A 16 -11.20 16.31 -11.03
N VAL A 17 -11.52 17.60 -11.18
CA VAL A 17 -12.61 18.03 -12.07
C VAL A 17 -12.36 17.63 -13.52
N THR A 18 -11.15 17.84 -14.01
CA THR A 18 -10.78 17.49 -15.40
C THR A 18 -10.90 15.99 -15.66
N ASN A 19 -10.39 15.17 -14.73
CA ASN A 19 -10.43 13.73 -14.88
C ASN A 19 -11.83 13.14 -14.64
N LEU A 20 -12.61 13.69 -13.70
CA LEU A 20 -14.00 13.27 -13.53
C LEU A 20 -14.81 13.54 -14.80
N ARG A 21 -14.69 14.69 -15.43
CA ARG A 21 -15.36 14.97 -16.70
C ARG A 21 -14.95 14.02 -17.82
N LYS A 22 -13.68 13.62 -17.84
CA LYS A 22 -13.14 12.70 -18.85
C LYS A 22 -13.66 11.26 -18.68
N TYR A 23 -13.65 10.74 -17.46
CA TYR A 23 -13.99 9.35 -17.18
C TYR A 23 -15.45 9.12 -16.81
N TYR A 24 -16.13 10.16 -16.32
CA TYR A 24 -17.54 10.14 -15.90
C TYR A 24 -18.30 11.31 -16.51
N PRO A 25 -18.50 11.32 -17.84
CA PRO A 25 -19.16 12.44 -18.54
C PRO A 25 -20.62 12.59 -18.10
N ASN A 26 -21.24 11.50 -17.63
CA ASN A 26 -22.59 11.53 -17.08
C ASN A 26 -22.53 11.52 -15.54
N PRO A 27 -22.88 12.64 -14.88
CA PRO A 27 -22.84 12.73 -13.41
C PRO A 27 -23.82 11.75 -12.72
N ASN A 28 -24.90 11.36 -13.40
CA ASN A 28 -25.88 10.41 -12.87
C ASN A 28 -25.35 8.96 -12.85
N ALA A 29 -24.21 8.69 -13.47
CA ALA A 29 -23.57 7.35 -13.42
C ALA A 29 -22.97 7.04 -12.04
N LEU A 30 -22.78 8.05 -11.18
CA LEU A 30 -22.24 7.90 -9.83
C LEU A 30 -23.38 7.97 -8.80
N ALA A 31 -23.34 7.05 -7.84
CA ALA A 31 -24.29 7.06 -6.72
C ALA A 31 -24.12 8.31 -5.86
N ARG A 32 -25.20 8.77 -5.20
CA ARG A 32 -25.16 9.96 -4.34
C ARG A 32 -24.11 9.85 -3.22
N SER A 33 -23.99 8.70 -2.60
CA SER A 33 -22.95 8.44 -1.58
C SER A 33 -21.51 8.61 -2.10
N THR A 34 -21.30 8.38 -3.40
CA THR A 34 -20.01 8.60 -4.05
C THR A 34 -19.72 10.10 -4.20
N TRP A 35 -20.75 10.91 -4.47
CA TRP A 35 -20.60 12.37 -4.53
C TRP A 35 -20.22 12.95 -3.19
N ASP A 36 -20.78 12.46 -2.08
CA ASP A 36 -20.42 12.89 -0.72
C ASP A 36 -18.93 12.62 -0.42
N ILE A 37 -18.39 11.50 -0.92
CA ILE A 37 -16.97 11.17 -0.82
C ILE A 37 -16.12 12.12 -1.70
N ILE A 38 -16.55 12.33 -2.95
CA ILE A 38 -15.87 13.24 -3.89
C ILE A 38 -15.76 14.63 -3.27
N GLU A 39 -16.85 15.18 -2.75
CA GLU A 39 -16.90 16.50 -2.14
C GLU A 39 -15.96 16.58 -0.93
N ARG A 40 -15.96 15.59 -0.06
CA ARG A 40 -15.10 15.52 1.12
C ARG A 40 -13.63 15.54 0.72
N PHE A 41 -13.22 14.69 -0.21
CA PHE A 41 -11.82 14.60 -0.65
C PHE A 41 -11.41 15.79 -1.51
N TRP A 42 -12.31 16.36 -2.29
CA TRP A 42 -12.08 17.56 -3.07
C TRP A 42 -11.78 18.78 -2.19
N ASN A 43 -12.45 18.88 -1.02
CA ASN A 43 -12.23 19.94 -0.04
C ASN A 43 -11.04 19.69 0.90
N LEU A 44 -10.51 18.44 0.95
CA LEU A 44 -9.44 18.07 1.86
C LEU A 44 -8.09 18.59 1.37
N ASN A 45 -7.61 19.66 2.02
CA ASN A 45 -6.28 20.23 1.73
C ASN A 45 -5.19 19.47 2.49
N LEU A 46 -4.34 18.74 1.77
CA LEU A 46 -3.20 18.01 2.29
C LEU A 46 -1.86 18.53 1.77
N SER A 47 -1.83 19.73 1.20
CA SER A 47 -0.59 20.31 0.63
C SER A 47 0.53 20.43 1.64
N PHE A 48 0.19 20.61 2.92
CA PHE A 48 1.18 20.71 3.99
C PHE A 48 2.01 19.43 4.14
N THR A 49 1.45 18.26 3.79
CA THR A 49 2.16 16.97 3.87
C THR A 49 3.39 16.94 3.00
N ASP A 50 3.33 17.61 1.85
CA ASP A 50 4.45 17.65 0.91
C ASP A 50 5.64 18.40 1.52
N THR A 51 5.36 19.51 2.19
CA THR A 51 6.38 20.30 2.89
C THR A 51 6.93 19.52 4.11
N PHE A 52 6.04 18.93 4.90
CA PHE A 52 6.42 18.17 6.09
C PHE A 52 7.29 16.94 5.76
N MET A 53 7.02 16.31 4.63
CA MET A 53 7.73 15.10 4.21
C MET A 53 8.98 15.39 3.36
N ALA A 54 9.22 16.64 2.96
CA ALA A 54 10.29 16.99 2.01
C ALA A 54 11.67 16.47 2.44
N ASP A 55 12.01 16.62 3.71
CA ASP A 55 13.32 16.24 4.25
C ASP A 55 13.48 14.72 4.39
N LYS A 56 12.38 13.98 4.41
CA LYS A 56 12.37 12.52 4.53
C LYS A 56 12.63 11.79 3.21
N TYR A 57 12.76 12.53 2.11
CA TYR A 57 13.05 11.99 0.79
C TYR A 57 14.47 12.29 0.34
N SER A 58 15.14 11.27 -0.21
CA SER A 58 16.49 11.45 -0.78
C SER A 58 16.48 12.48 -1.91
N LYS A 59 17.56 13.24 -1.97
CA LYS A 59 17.83 14.17 -3.08
C LYS A 59 18.27 13.45 -4.37
N PHE A 60 18.63 12.17 -4.25
CA PHE A 60 19.12 11.34 -5.34
C PHE A 60 18.19 10.16 -5.56
N GLY A 61 18.05 9.74 -6.79
CA GLY A 61 17.24 8.57 -7.18
C GLY A 61 15.99 8.93 -7.99
N PRO A 62 15.13 7.96 -8.28
CA PRO A 62 13.90 8.18 -9.03
C PRO A 62 12.96 9.12 -8.27
N THR A 63 12.22 9.92 -9.04
CA THR A 63 11.24 10.86 -8.46
C THR A 63 10.17 10.11 -7.66
N PRO A 64 10.02 10.38 -6.37
CA PRO A 64 9.01 9.73 -5.55
C PRO A 64 7.60 10.20 -5.91
N ARG A 65 6.60 9.44 -5.53
CA ARG A 65 5.20 9.88 -5.59
C ARG A 65 4.96 11.02 -4.61
N THR A 66 4.10 11.95 -4.98
CA THR A 66 3.75 13.11 -4.16
C THR A 66 3.16 12.66 -2.82
N PRO A 67 3.71 13.08 -1.67
CA PRO A 67 3.26 12.64 -0.36
C PRO A 67 1.79 12.96 -0.08
N SER A 68 1.29 14.12 -0.48
CA SER A 68 -0.12 14.50 -0.32
C SER A 68 -1.05 13.55 -1.07
N CYS A 69 -0.68 13.07 -2.27
CA CYS A 69 -1.44 12.08 -3.01
C CYS A 69 -1.41 10.71 -2.33
N MET A 70 -0.25 10.31 -1.79
CA MET A 70 -0.10 9.06 -1.04
C MET A 70 -0.95 9.07 0.24
N GLN A 71 -0.92 10.16 0.99
CA GLN A 71 -1.72 10.33 2.20
C GLN A 71 -3.22 10.34 1.88
N ARG A 72 -3.62 11.09 0.84
CA ARG A 72 -5.02 11.12 0.39
C ARG A 72 -5.52 9.73 0.00
N SER A 73 -4.70 8.98 -0.73
CA SER A 73 -5.00 7.60 -1.09
C SER A 73 -5.15 6.68 0.14
N HIS A 74 -4.30 6.86 1.14
CA HIS A 74 -4.41 6.08 2.38
C HIS A 74 -5.68 6.42 3.15
N LEU A 75 -6.02 7.70 3.30
CA LEU A 75 -7.28 8.14 3.93
C LEU A 75 -8.50 7.60 3.18
N LEU A 76 -8.45 7.61 1.84
CA LEU A 76 -9.51 7.04 1.02
C LEU A 76 -9.68 5.53 1.26
N SER A 77 -8.59 4.78 1.47
CA SER A 77 -8.67 3.35 1.81
C SER A 77 -9.39 3.11 3.13
N ILE A 78 -9.19 3.99 4.10
CA ILE A 78 -9.87 3.93 5.41
C ILE A 78 -11.37 4.23 5.25
N ASP A 79 -11.71 5.24 4.46
CA ASP A 79 -13.10 5.63 4.20
C ASP A 79 -13.89 4.48 3.52
N PHE A 80 -13.24 3.77 2.59
CA PHE A 80 -13.79 2.56 1.97
C PHE A 80 -13.63 1.29 2.81
N LYS A 81 -13.14 1.38 4.05
CA LYS A 81 -12.91 0.24 4.97
C LYS A 81 -12.02 -0.85 4.40
N VAL A 82 -11.07 -0.49 3.55
CA VAL A 82 -10.08 -1.40 2.98
C VAL A 82 -8.80 -1.32 3.81
N THR A 83 -8.66 -2.21 4.79
CA THR A 83 -7.52 -2.24 5.71
C THR A 83 -6.25 -2.84 5.11
N SER A 84 -6.38 -3.65 4.06
CA SER A 84 -5.24 -4.29 3.41
C SER A 84 -4.67 -3.41 2.29
N LEU A 85 -3.41 -2.97 2.42
CA LEU A 85 -2.72 -2.19 1.40
C LEU A 85 -2.58 -2.93 0.07
N THR A 86 -2.45 -4.26 0.11
CA THR A 86 -2.41 -5.09 -1.11
C THR A 86 -3.73 -5.03 -1.87
N LYS A 87 -4.85 -5.19 -1.14
CA LYS A 87 -6.19 -5.06 -1.74
C LYS A 87 -6.44 -3.65 -2.24
N TRP A 88 -5.99 -2.64 -1.48
CA TRP A 88 -6.15 -1.24 -1.87
C TRP A 88 -5.39 -0.90 -3.17
N ALA A 89 -4.12 -1.29 -3.28
CA ALA A 89 -3.33 -1.08 -4.49
C ALA A 89 -3.96 -1.76 -5.73
N ALA A 90 -4.56 -2.94 -5.56
CA ALA A 90 -5.31 -3.59 -6.63
C ALA A 90 -6.56 -2.80 -7.01
N GLN A 91 -7.33 -2.32 -6.03
CA GLN A 91 -8.53 -1.51 -6.28
C GLN A 91 -8.22 -0.16 -6.95
N LEU A 92 -7.14 0.51 -6.53
CA LEU A 92 -6.66 1.73 -7.19
C LEU A 92 -6.36 1.53 -8.67
N LYS A 93 -5.80 0.37 -9.01
CA LYS A 93 -5.48 0.03 -10.39
C LYS A 93 -6.71 -0.28 -11.22
N MET A 94 -7.73 -0.88 -10.62
CA MET A 94 -8.95 -1.31 -11.30
C MET A 94 -10.01 -0.21 -11.39
N ASN A 95 -10.06 0.70 -10.42
CA ASN A 95 -11.09 1.72 -10.34
C ASN A 95 -10.55 3.11 -10.62
N PRO A 96 -10.88 3.71 -11.79
CA PRO A 96 -10.42 5.05 -12.14
C PRO A 96 -10.80 6.12 -11.11
N LEU A 97 -11.96 6.01 -10.48
CA LEU A 97 -12.42 6.97 -9.48
C LEU A 97 -11.47 7.06 -8.29
N TYR A 98 -11.00 5.92 -7.78
CA TYR A 98 -10.09 5.90 -6.62
C TYR A 98 -8.72 6.51 -6.97
N ALA A 99 -8.23 6.26 -8.18
CA ALA A 99 -7.00 6.90 -8.66
C ALA A 99 -7.17 8.42 -8.75
N ILE A 100 -8.26 8.90 -9.36
CA ILE A 100 -8.56 10.33 -9.52
C ILE A 100 -8.67 11.02 -8.16
N LEU A 101 -9.45 10.48 -7.23
CA LEU A 101 -9.62 11.05 -5.89
C LEU A 101 -8.34 11.03 -5.06
N SER A 102 -7.46 10.08 -5.30
CA SER A 102 -6.12 10.05 -4.69
C SER A 102 -5.17 11.10 -5.29
N GLY A 103 -5.47 11.63 -6.48
CA GLY A 103 -4.59 12.53 -7.23
C GLY A 103 -3.58 11.79 -8.12
N PHE A 104 -3.86 10.53 -8.47
CA PHE A 104 -3.04 9.77 -9.42
C PHE A 104 -3.67 9.73 -10.81
N GLU A 105 -2.84 9.71 -11.82
CA GLU A 105 -3.28 9.44 -13.19
C GLU A 105 -3.80 8.00 -13.29
N VAL A 106 -4.90 7.85 -14.01
CA VAL A 106 -5.50 6.53 -14.26
C VAL A 106 -4.50 5.65 -15.02
N GLY A 107 -4.23 4.48 -14.46
CA GLY A 107 -3.20 3.56 -14.99
C GLY A 107 -1.79 3.77 -14.44
N ASN A 108 -1.50 4.91 -13.79
CA ASN A 108 -0.21 5.21 -13.18
C ASN A 108 -0.33 5.30 -11.65
N THR A 109 -0.81 4.23 -11.03
CA THR A 109 -1.03 4.15 -9.58
C THR A 109 0.16 3.54 -8.85
N PRO A 110 0.38 3.90 -7.56
CA PRO A 110 1.46 3.32 -6.76
C PRO A 110 1.23 1.84 -6.48
N GLY A 111 2.33 1.09 -6.39
CA GLY A 111 2.32 -0.29 -5.93
C GLY A 111 2.31 -0.41 -4.41
N VAL A 112 2.12 -1.63 -3.92
CA VAL A 112 2.05 -1.94 -2.47
C VAL A 112 3.32 -1.50 -1.73
N CYS A 113 4.50 -1.78 -2.29
CA CYS A 113 5.77 -1.40 -1.68
C CYS A 113 5.89 0.12 -1.49
N THR A 114 5.38 0.91 -2.46
CA THR A 114 5.38 2.37 -2.37
C THR A 114 4.55 2.87 -1.19
N PHE A 115 3.43 2.20 -0.86
CA PHE A 115 2.64 2.53 0.33
C PHE A 115 3.38 2.20 1.62
N TYR A 116 4.05 1.05 1.71
CA TYR A 116 4.86 0.71 2.87
C TYR A 116 6.00 1.70 3.06
N ASP A 117 6.71 2.05 1.99
CA ASP A 117 7.78 3.04 2.03
C ASP A 117 7.29 4.42 2.49
N PHE A 118 6.11 4.84 2.01
CA PHE A 118 5.48 6.08 2.42
C PHE A 118 5.14 6.07 3.91
N LEU A 119 4.47 5.01 4.38
CA LEU A 119 4.08 4.88 5.79
C LEU A 119 5.31 4.81 6.70
N ASN A 120 6.33 4.06 6.33
CA ASN A 120 7.59 4.00 7.08
C ASN A 120 8.23 5.38 7.21
N ARG A 121 8.24 6.21 6.15
CA ARG A 121 8.74 7.57 6.22
C ARG A 121 7.86 8.48 7.05
N LEU A 122 6.54 8.31 6.99
CA LEU A 122 5.58 9.08 7.75
C LEU A 122 5.75 8.85 9.27
N TRP A 123 5.91 7.58 9.67
CA TRP A 123 6.02 7.16 11.06
C TRP A 123 7.45 7.21 11.62
N ASN A 124 8.46 7.38 10.76
CA ASN A 124 9.85 7.45 11.18
C ASN A 124 10.10 8.81 11.87
N SER A 125 9.58 8.94 13.08
CA SER A 125 10.02 9.95 14.02
C SER A 125 11.32 9.44 14.65
N ASP A 126 12.24 10.33 14.94
CA ASP A 126 13.51 10.01 15.63
C ASP A 126 13.28 9.48 17.07
N ASP A 127 12.03 9.38 17.51
CA ASP A 127 11.62 8.77 18.76
C ASP A 127 11.57 7.25 18.61
N ASP A 128 12.54 6.55 19.18
CA ASP A 128 12.62 5.08 19.25
C ASP A 128 11.37 4.40 19.80
N HIS A 129 10.55 5.13 20.56
CA HIS A 129 9.31 4.63 21.16
C HIS A 129 8.14 4.49 20.15
N MET A 130 8.21 5.16 19.03
CA MET A 130 7.17 5.12 17.99
C MET A 130 7.58 4.27 16.78
N SER A 131 8.77 3.71 16.77
CA SER A 131 9.20 2.77 15.73
C SER A 131 8.30 1.53 15.75
N PRO A 132 7.53 1.25 14.69
CA PRO A 132 6.89 -0.06 14.57
C PRO A 132 8.01 -1.09 14.62
N HIS A 133 7.88 -2.11 15.47
CA HIS A 133 8.86 -3.15 15.73
C HIS A 133 9.80 -3.37 14.55
N ILE A 134 10.97 -2.78 14.62
CA ILE A 134 12.08 -3.15 13.75
C ILE A 134 12.44 -4.54 14.22
N HIS A 135 11.90 -5.56 13.53
CA HIS A 135 12.45 -6.89 13.70
C HIS A 135 13.94 -6.75 13.40
N PRO A 136 14.83 -7.01 14.37
CA PRO A 136 16.24 -6.95 14.12
C PRO A 136 16.48 -7.80 12.88
N LEU A 137 17.02 -7.17 11.82
CA LEU A 137 17.38 -7.89 10.60
C LEU A 137 18.17 -9.08 11.07
N LYS A 138 17.58 -10.29 10.93
CA LYS A 138 18.30 -11.52 11.19
C LYS A 138 19.49 -11.46 10.27
N THR A 139 20.63 -11.05 10.83
CA THR A 139 21.91 -11.11 10.13
C THR A 139 22.02 -12.52 9.64
N LYS A 140 21.93 -12.72 8.32
CA LYS A 140 22.14 -14.02 7.71
C LYS A 140 23.57 -14.39 8.08
N ILE A 141 23.73 -15.17 9.15
CA ILE A 141 25.00 -15.76 9.53
C ILE A 141 25.40 -16.56 8.30
N LYS A 142 26.38 -16.06 7.54
CA LYS A 142 26.95 -16.82 6.44
C LYS A 142 27.52 -18.08 7.06
N LYS A 143 26.80 -19.21 6.95
CA LYS A 143 27.34 -20.51 7.31
C LYS A 143 28.65 -20.66 6.58
N PRO A 144 29.76 -21.00 7.29
CA PRO A 144 31.02 -21.26 6.63
C PRO A 144 30.79 -22.33 5.56
N LYS A 145 31.22 -22.05 4.34
CA LYS A 145 31.17 -23.04 3.26
C LYS A 145 32.15 -24.15 3.58
N THR A 146 31.69 -25.17 4.31
CA THR A 146 32.43 -26.41 4.50
C THR A 146 32.35 -27.16 3.18
N LYS A 147 33.48 -27.20 2.45
CA LYS A 147 33.62 -28.02 1.27
C LYS A 147 33.43 -29.48 1.71
N GLY A 148 32.44 -30.16 1.16
CA GLY A 148 32.49 -31.60 0.99
C GLY A 148 31.75 -32.48 2.02
N THR A 149 30.55 -32.12 2.47
CA THR A 149 29.65 -33.15 3.01
C THR A 149 28.28 -32.96 2.32
N LYS A 150 27.91 -33.93 1.47
CA LYS A 150 26.53 -34.03 0.98
C LYS A 150 25.67 -34.14 2.23
N ALA A 151 24.78 -33.16 2.46
CA ALA A 151 23.72 -33.31 3.43
C ALA A 151 22.87 -34.49 2.96
N ASP A 152 22.66 -35.49 3.87
CA ASP A 152 21.73 -36.57 3.64
C ASP A 152 20.38 -35.91 3.24
N SER A 153 19.83 -36.42 2.15
CA SER A 153 18.54 -35.97 1.64
C SER A 153 17.50 -36.25 2.73
N VAL A 154 17.00 -35.21 3.33
CA VAL A 154 15.80 -35.31 4.20
C VAL A 154 14.71 -35.90 3.31
N GLU A 155 14.27 -37.10 3.62
CA GLU A 155 13.15 -37.74 2.93
C GLU A 155 11.96 -36.78 2.99
N LYS A 156 11.47 -36.44 1.82
CA LYS A 156 10.26 -35.58 1.72
C LYS A 156 9.09 -36.48 2.12
N VAL A 157 8.57 -36.26 3.33
CA VAL A 157 7.32 -36.87 3.77
C VAL A 157 6.22 -36.42 2.78
N THR A 158 5.69 -37.40 2.06
CA THR A 158 4.59 -37.17 1.11
C THR A 158 3.25 -37.31 1.82
N VAL A 159 2.19 -36.73 1.24
CA VAL A 159 0.83 -36.84 1.80
C VAL A 159 0.41 -38.32 1.94
N ALA A 160 0.93 -39.22 1.09
CA ALA A 160 0.69 -40.67 1.16
C ALA A 160 1.26 -41.32 2.44
N ASP A 161 2.34 -40.72 2.99
CA ASP A 161 2.98 -41.25 4.22
C ASP A 161 2.20 -40.84 5.49
N LEU A 162 1.37 -39.81 5.38
CA LEU A 162 0.53 -39.28 6.48
C LEU A 162 -0.85 -39.97 6.56
N LEU A 163 -1.37 -40.50 5.45
CA LEU A 163 -2.67 -41.15 5.39
C LEU A 163 -2.86 -42.30 6.39
N PRO A 164 -1.91 -43.22 6.58
CA PRO A 164 -2.07 -44.32 7.54
C PRO A 164 -2.10 -43.87 9.00
N THR A 165 -1.57 -42.67 9.27
CA THR A 165 -1.55 -42.09 10.63
C THR A 165 -2.89 -41.42 10.95
N LEU A 166 -3.55 -40.86 9.93
CA LEU A 166 -4.86 -40.20 10.07
C LEU A 166 -6.00 -41.24 10.20
N GLU A 167 -5.87 -42.41 9.56
CA GLU A 167 -6.86 -43.50 9.67
C GLU A 167 -6.85 -44.21 11.04
N LYS A 168 -5.79 -44.00 11.84
CA LYS A 168 -5.67 -44.59 13.19
C LYS A 168 -6.21 -43.70 14.31
N THR A 169 -6.57 -42.45 13.99
CA THR A 169 -7.25 -41.57 14.93
C THR A 169 -8.76 -41.69 14.72
N ASP A 170 -9.38 -42.64 15.47
CA ASP A 170 -10.81 -42.74 15.62
C ASP A 170 -11.33 -41.40 16.23
N PHE A 171 -11.78 -40.50 15.40
CA PHE A 171 -12.61 -39.37 15.83
C PHE A 171 -13.99 -39.97 16.22
N LYS A 172 -14.18 -40.31 17.47
CA LYS A 172 -15.51 -40.48 18.03
C LYS A 172 -16.13 -39.09 18.13
N LEU A 173 -17.06 -38.82 17.23
CA LEU A 173 -18.04 -37.75 17.42
C LEU A 173 -19.01 -38.27 18.51
N ASP A 174 -18.92 -37.71 19.71
CA ASP A 174 -19.95 -37.88 20.73
C ASP A 174 -21.17 -37.11 20.25
N GLU A 175 -22.31 -37.81 20.19
CA GLU A 175 -23.65 -37.26 19.90
C GLU A 175 -24.15 -36.36 21.05
#